data_b4c170614504a8de0d4bf83998a1c944
#
_entry.id   b4c170614504a8de0d4bf83998a1c944
#
_cell.length_a   1.000
_cell.length_b   1.000
_cell.length_c   1.000
_cell.angle_alpha   90.00
_cell.angle_beta   90.00
_cell.angle_gamma   90.00
#
_symmetry.space_group_name_H-M   'P 1'
#
loop_
_entity.id
_entity.type
_entity.pdbx_description
1 polymer ?
#
loop_
_entity_poly.entity_id
_entity_poly.type
_entity_poly.pdbx_seq_one_letter_code
_entity_poly.pdbx_strand_id
1 'polypeptide(L)'
;DTPGGAPVASERMYKAVQRTSEDMTVIASVQSISASGGYYAMAPADEIYVLPTSTVGSIGLNAPAPRTTSTPLGPSGPDKAGSNPTQTWAAQQTLADTFVDAMMAERGEEFQMPREEVAKAQVYLGTEAVQNGFADEIGSLNEAIHAAATAEELGEYTVDTRETGGLSGLPFLVRTDTQVVAIYANNPGYAD
;
A
#
# COMPACT_ATOMS: atom_id res chain seq x y z
N ASP A 1 7.84 -3.24 -3.54
CA ASP A 1 7.81 -2.47 -4.79
C ASP A 1 6.61 -2.86 -5.65
N THR A 2 5.66 -1.93 -5.82
CA THR A 2 4.43 -2.19 -6.57
C THR A 2 3.77 -0.88 -7.02
N PRO A 3 3.27 -0.80 -8.26
CA PRO A 3 2.50 0.37 -8.71
C PRO A 3 1.04 0.36 -8.21
N GLY A 4 0.65 -0.65 -7.44
CA GLY A 4 -0.71 -0.89 -6.99
C GLY A 4 -1.40 -2.03 -7.72
N GLY A 5 -2.72 -2.08 -7.60
CA GLY A 5 -3.49 -3.20 -8.17
C GLY A 5 -4.97 -3.15 -7.82
N ALA A 6 -5.61 -4.31 -7.82
CA ALA A 6 -7.03 -4.43 -7.54
C ALA A 6 -7.37 -3.97 -6.10
N PRO A 7 -8.41 -3.14 -5.90
CA PRO A 7 -8.77 -2.61 -4.58
C PRO A 7 -8.91 -3.68 -3.50
N VAL A 8 -9.61 -4.77 -3.79
CA VAL A 8 -9.83 -5.88 -2.83
C VAL A 8 -8.51 -6.57 -2.43
N ALA A 9 -7.56 -6.70 -3.36
CA ALA A 9 -6.25 -7.29 -3.04
C ALA A 9 -5.46 -6.37 -2.12
N SER A 10 -5.44 -5.08 -2.43
CA SER A 10 -4.78 -4.05 -1.61
C SER A 10 -5.36 -3.97 -0.20
N GLU A 11 -6.69 -4.01 -0.08
CA GLU A 11 -7.37 -4.00 1.21
C GLU A 11 -7.04 -5.24 2.05
N ARG A 12 -6.93 -6.42 1.44
CA ARG A 12 -6.52 -7.65 2.14
C ARG A 12 -5.09 -7.55 2.67
N MET A 13 -4.19 -6.98 1.89
CA MET A 13 -2.80 -6.73 2.31
C MET A 13 -2.76 -5.71 3.44
N TYR A 14 -3.45 -4.59 3.30
CA TYR A 14 -3.62 -3.59 4.35
C TYR A 14 -4.07 -4.22 5.67
N LYS A 15 -5.15 -5.01 5.65
CA LYS A 15 -5.65 -5.70 6.84
C LYS A 15 -4.67 -6.75 7.40
N ALA A 16 -3.82 -7.33 6.58
CA ALA A 16 -2.78 -8.23 7.04
C ALA A 16 -1.67 -7.47 7.77
N VAL A 17 -1.18 -6.37 7.18
CA VAL A 17 -0.19 -5.49 7.82
C VAL A 17 -0.72 -4.93 9.13
N GLN A 18 -1.94 -4.36 9.13
CA GLN A 18 -2.58 -3.81 10.32
C GLN A 18 -2.66 -4.82 11.48
N ARG A 19 -3.05 -6.06 11.21
CA ARG A 19 -3.07 -7.10 12.25
C ARG A 19 -1.67 -7.52 12.72
N THR A 20 -0.69 -7.44 11.83
CA THR A 20 0.69 -7.82 12.19
C THR A 20 1.33 -6.76 13.06
N SER A 21 1.08 -5.48 12.79
CA SER A 21 1.61 -4.38 13.61
C SER A 21 1.02 -4.34 15.04
N GLU A 22 -0.13 -5.01 15.27
CA GLU A 22 -0.65 -5.21 16.64
C GLU A 22 0.23 -6.14 17.50
N ASP A 23 0.98 -7.06 16.89
CA ASP A 23 1.73 -8.12 17.55
C ASP A 23 3.26 -7.97 17.44
N MET A 24 3.77 -7.26 16.43
CA MET A 24 5.20 -7.09 16.17
C MET A 24 5.45 -5.84 15.34
N THR A 25 6.66 -5.30 15.43
CA THR A 25 7.08 -4.15 14.62
C THR A 25 7.10 -4.53 13.13
N VAL A 26 6.37 -3.76 12.33
CA VAL A 26 6.33 -3.87 10.87
C VAL A 26 6.92 -2.63 10.24
N ILE A 27 8.00 -2.79 9.50
CA ILE A 27 8.62 -1.69 8.75
C ILE A 27 8.46 -1.93 7.26
N ALA A 28 7.91 -0.94 6.57
CA ALA A 28 7.83 -0.93 5.12
C ALA A 28 9.09 -0.30 4.53
N SER A 29 9.70 -0.94 3.53
CA SER A 29 10.85 -0.41 2.81
C SER A 29 10.57 -0.34 1.32
N VAL A 30 10.57 0.88 0.76
CA VAL A 30 10.28 1.15 -0.66
C VAL A 30 11.58 1.40 -1.40
N GLN A 31 11.99 0.45 -2.22
CA GLN A 31 13.26 0.53 -2.96
C GLN A 31 13.10 1.20 -4.33
N SER A 32 11.92 1.17 -4.92
CA SER A 32 11.63 1.80 -6.20
C SER A 32 10.27 2.51 -6.20
N ILE A 33 9.18 1.78 -6.05
CA ILE A 33 7.83 2.34 -6.10
C ILE A 33 6.88 1.65 -5.13
N SER A 34 6.09 2.42 -4.41
CA SER A 34 4.89 1.95 -3.72
C SER A 34 3.77 2.96 -3.90
N ALA A 35 2.93 2.73 -4.92
CA ALA A 35 1.90 3.66 -5.32
C ALA A 35 0.51 3.02 -5.31
N SER A 36 -0.53 3.86 -5.19
CA SER A 36 -1.93 3.42 -5.23
C SER A 36 -2.19 2.27 -4.23
N GLY A 37 -2.69 1.13 -4.69
CA GLY A 37 -2.91 -0.04 -3.85
C GLY A 37 -1.66 -0.57 -3.13
N GLY A 38 -0.46 -0.26 -3.63
CA GLY A 38 0.80 -0.55 -2.94
C GLY A 38 0.99 0.32 -1.71
N TYR A 39 0.76 1.62 -1.84
CA TYR A 39 0.76 2.54 -0.71
C TYR A 39 -0.33 2.17 0.30
N TYR A 40 -1.54 1.83 -0.19
CA TYR A 40 -2.62 1.34 0.67
C TYR A 40 -2.20 0.17 1.55
N ALA A 41 -1.51 -0.80 0.95
CA ALA A 41 -1.09 -2.01 1.65
C ALA A 41 -0.06 -1.75 2.75
N MET A 42 0.86 -0.78 2.57
CA MET A 42 1.93 -0.52 3.54
C MET A 42 1.58 0.56 4.59
N ALA A 43 0.51 1.32 4.39
CA ALA A 43 0.18 2.45 5.27
C ALA A 43 0.06 2.10 6.76
N PRO A 44 -0.39 0.88 7.17
CA PRO A 44 -0.43 0.49 8.58
C PRO A 44 0.91 0.01 9.16
N ALA A 45 2.02 0.10 8.42
CA ALA A 45 3.34 -0.19 8.97
C ALA A 45 3.71 0.85 10.03
N ASP A 46 4.45 0.44 11.05
CA ASP A 46 4.90 1.32 12.14
C ASP A 46 5.86 2.40 11.63
N GLU A 47 6.71 2.05 10.65
CA GLU A 47 7.58 3.01 9.95
C GLU A 47 7.68 2.67 8.46
N ILE A 48 7.82 3.70 7.63
CA ILE A 48 8.00 3.61 6.18
C ILE A 48 9.33 4.24 5.78
N TYR A 49 10.24 3.39 5.30
CA TYR A 49 11.55 3.78 4.76
C TYR A 49 11.49 3.90 3.25
N VAL A 50 12.08 4.95 2.71
CA VAL A 50 12.12 5.23 1.26
C VAL A 50 13.53 5.61 0.82
N LEU A 51 13.94 5.22 -0.38
CA LEU A 51 15.13 5.82 -1.00
C LEU A 51 14.81 7.23 -1.50
N PRO A 52 15.77 8.15 -1.59
CA PRO A 52 15.54 9.51 -2.07
C PRO A 52 14.82 9.60 -3.42
N THR A 53 15.03 8.61 -4.29
CA THR A 53 14.48 8.54 -5.64
C THR A 53 13.32 7.57 -5.81
N SER A 54 12.95 6.82 -4.78
CA SER A 54 11.75 5.99 -4.84
C SER A 54 10.48 6.85 -4.94
N THR A 55 9.40 6.25 -5.40
CA THR A 55 8.15 6.95 -5.65
C THR A 55 7.04 6.37 -4.81
N VAL A 56 6.30 7.23 -4.09
CA VAL A 56 5.15 6.83 -3.25
C VAL A 56 3.95 7.75 -3.44
N GLY A 57 2.78 7.30 -2.97
CA GLY A 57 1.54 8.09 -3.02
C GLY A 57 0.51 7.54 -4.01
N SER A 58 -0.02 8.39 -4.89
CA SER A 58 -1.11 8.02 -5.81
C SER A 58 -2.34 7.47 -5.06
N ILE A 59 -2.75 8.16 -4.00
CA ILE A 59 -3.90 7.77 -3.15
C ILE A 59 -5.20 8.09 -3.88
N GLY A 60 -5.76 7.11 -4.57
CA GLY A 60 -6.97 7.30 -5.34
C GLY A 60 -7.34 6.10 -6.20
N LEU A 61 -8.49 6.17 -6.82
CA LEU A 61 -9.02 5.15 -7.72
C LEU A 61 -8.78 5.54 -9.18
N ASN A 62 -8.04 4.72 -9.91
CA ASN A 62 -7.95 4.83 -11.36
C ASN A 62 -9.08 4.03 -12.00
N ALA A 63 -10.15 4.69 -12.38
CA ALA A 63 -11.31 4.08 -13.03
C ALA A 63 -11.77 4.92 -14.22
N PRO A 64 -12.21 4.27 -15.32
CA PRO A 64 -12.73 5.00 -16.47
C PRO A 64 -14.05 5.71 -16.10
N ALA A 65 -14.28 6.86 -16.73
CA ALA A 65 -15.57 7.55 -16.57
C ALA A 65 -16.72 6.63 -16.98
N PRO A 66 -17.78 6.54 -16.17
CA PRO A 66 -18.96 5.74 -16.50
C PRO A 66 -19.60 6.19 -17.79
N ARG A 67 -20.02 5.23 -18.62
CA ARG A 67 -20.66 5.48 -19.92
C ARG A 67 -22.01 4.80 -19.97
N THR A 68 -22.97 5.45 -20.61
CA THR A 68 -24.22 4.79 -21.00
C THR A 68 -23.95 3.78 -22.09
N THR A 69 -24.55 2.60 -22.02
CA THR A 69 -24.55 1.65 -23.11
C THR A 69 -25.78 1.87 -24.00
N SER A 70 -25.60 1.81 -25.32
CA SER A 70 -26.69 1.84 -26.28
C SER A 70 -27.29 0.46 -26.55
N THR A 71 -26.81 -0.57 -25.89
CA THR A 71 -27.26 -1.95 -26.07
C THR A 71 -28.67 -2.11 -25.50
N PRO A 72 -29.58 -2.77 -26.22
CA PRO A 72 -30.91 -3.09 -25.69
C PRO A 72 -30.77 -3.85 -24.38
N LEU A 73 -31.51 -3.40 -23.36
CA LEU A 73 -31.48 -4.01 -22.05
C LEU A 73 -32.15 -5.39 -22.11
N GLY A 74 -31.45 -6.40 -21.64
CA GLY A 74 -32.05 -7.71 -21.39
C GLY A 74 -33.00 -7.69 -20.20
N PRO A 75 -33.59 -8.84 -19.83
CA PRO A 75 -34.56 -8.93 -18.74
C PRO A 75 -33.98 -8.58 -17.36
N SER A 76 -32.67 -8.47 -17.24
CA SER A 76 -31.99 -8.18 -15.96
C SER A 76 -31.84 -6.69 -15.64
N GLY A 77 -32.27 -5.79 -16.53
CA GLY A 77 -32.24 -4.35 -16.35
C GLY A 77 -30.85 -3.69 -16.54
N PRO A 78 -30.81 -2.35 -16.49
CA PRO A 78 -29.60 -1.58 -16.79
C PRO A 78 -28.46 -1.79 -15.81
N ASP A 79 -28.74 -1.94 -14.53
CA ASP A 79 -27.72 -2.06 -13.50
C ASP A 79 -26.93 -3.37 -13.64
N LYS A 80 -27.60 -4.46 -14.01
CA LYS A 80 -26.96 -5.75 -14.29
C LYS A 80 -26.02 -5.68 -15.49
N ALA A 81 -26.35 -4.89 -16.49
CA ALA A 81 -25.52 -4.67 -17.68
C ALA A 81 -24.40 -3.64 -17.47
N GLY A 82 -24.30 -3.02 -16.29
CA GLY A 82 -23.33 -1.95 -16.01
C GLY A 82 -23.62 -0.67 -16.78
N SER A 83 -24.88 -0.42 -17.13
CA SER A 83 -25.29 0.73 -17.96
C SER A 83 -25.88 1.90 -17.16
N ASN A 84 -25.78 1.88 -15.84
CA ASN A 84 -26.18 2.98 -14.98
C ASN A 84 -24.97 3.82 -14.58
N PRO A 85 -24.69 4.95 -15.29
CA PRO A 85 -23.52 5.76 -15.02
C PRO A 85 -23.54 6.40 -13.61
N THR A 86 -24.70 6.77 -13.12
CA THR A 86 -24.84 7.40 -11.79
C THR A 86 -24.45 6.43 -10.68
N GLN A 87 -24.93 5.20 -10.73
CA GLN A 87 -24.60 4.17 -9.76
C GLN A 87 -23.12 3.78 -9.85
N THR A 88 -22.58 3.64 -11.06
CA THR A 88 -21.16 3.35 -11.28
C THR A 88 -20.29 4.46 -10.72
N TRP A 89 -20.63 5.72 -10.96
CA TRP A 89 -19.93 6.86 -10.41
C TRP A 89 -19.95 6.88 -8.88
N ALA A 90 -21.12 6.66 -8.28
CA ALA A 90 -21.26 6.62 -6.83
C ALA A 90 -20.40 5.51 -6.20
N ALA A 91 -20.37 4.33 -6.82
CA ALA A 91 -19.52 3.23 -6.36
C ALA A 91 -18.02 3.55 -6.47
N GLN A 92 -17.60 4.16 -7.58
CA GLN A 92 -16.20 4.60 -7.76
C GLN A 92 -15.81 5.66 -6.74
N GLN A 93 -16.70 6.61 -6.45
CA GLN A 93 -16.46 7.63 -5.44
C GLN A 93 -16.34 7.03 -4.05
N THR A 94 -17.23 6.10 -3.68
CA THR A 94 -17.16 5.38 -2.40
C THR A 94 -15.82 4.65 -2.25
N LEU A 95 -15.34 3.98 -3.30
CA LEU A 95 -14.04 3.29 -3.27
C LEU A 95 -12.87 4.27 -3.10
N ALA A 96 -12.91 5.41 -3.79
CA ALA A 96 -11.89 6.44 -3.66
C ALA A 96 -11.87 7.06 -2.25
N ASP A 97 -13.06 7.41 -1.72
CA ASP A 97 -13.21 7.95 -0.37
C ASP A 97 -12.74 6.93 0.68
N THR A 98 -13.10 5.65 0.54
CA THR A 98 -12.64 4.58 1.44
C THR A 98 -11.12 4.50 1.49
N PHE A 99 -10.46 4.64 0.34
CA PHE A 99 -9.00 4.66 0.31
C PHE A 99 -8.43 5.87 1.06
N VAL A 100 -8.89 7.07 0.74
CA VAL A 100 -8.42 8.30 1.39
C VAL A 100 -8.68 8.25 2.90
N ASP A 101 -9.86 7.80 3.32
CA ASP A 101 -10.23 7.72 4.74
C ASP A 101 -9.34 6.71 5.49
N ALA A 102 -9.00 5.58 4.87
CA ALA A 102 -8.05 4.63 5.45
C ALA A 102 -6.66 5.26 5.61
N MET A 103 -6.18 6.00 4.61
CA MET A 103 -4.89 6.71 4.70
C MET A 103 -4.89 7.78 5.78
N MET A 104 -5.98 8.53 5.91
CA MET A 104 -6.13 9.52 6.97
C MET A 104 -6.23 8.89 8.36
N ALA A 105 -6.76 7.67 8.46
CA ALA A 105 -6.83 6.95 9.73
C ALA A 105 -5.45 6.44 10.18
N GLU A 106 -4.62 5.97 9.24
CA GLU A 106 -3.30 5.41 9.56
C GLU A 106 -2.21 6.48 9.66
N ARG A 107 -2.26 7.49 8.78
CA ARG A 107 -1.19 8.48 8.62
C ARG A 107 -1.67 9.94 8.64
N GLY A 108 -2.87 10.20 9.15
CA GLY A 108 -3.44 11.54 9.11
C GLY A 108 -2.69 12.55 9.97
N GLU A 109 -2.01 12.10 11.03
CA GLU A 109 -1.21 12.95 11.92
C GLU A 109 0.15 13.30 11.30
N GLU A 110 0.70 12.42 10.46
CA GLU A 110 1.98 12.60 9.76
C GLU A 110 1.84 13.49 8.51
N PHE A 111 0.69 13.42 7.81
CA PHE A 111 0.50 14.21 6.59
C PHE A 111 0.57 15.70 6.85
N GLN A 112 1.46 16.38 6.13
CA GLN A 112 1.65 17.84 6.18
C GLN A 112 0.66 18.59 5.26
N MET A 113 -0.45 17.96 4.94
CA MET A 113 -1.47 18.50 4.04
C MET A 113 -2.86 18.01 4.41
N PRO A 114 -3.92 18.78 4.09
CA PRO A 114 -5.28 18.36 4.39
C PRO A 114 -5.76 17.20 3.49
N ARG A 115 -6.82 16.51 3.94
CA ARG A 115 -7.43 15.37 3.23
C ARG A 115 -7.70 15.64 1.75
N GLU A 116 -8.15 16.85 1.41
CA GLU A 116 -8.48 17.23 0.04
C GLU A 116 -7.25 17.28 -0.87
N GLU A 117 -6.09 17.58 -0.31
CA GLU A 117 -4.82 17.57 -1.04
C GLU A 117 -4.30 16.15 -1.21
N VAL A 118 -4.37 15.32 -0.17
CA VAL A 118 -4.06 13.88 -0.24
C VAL A 118 -4.91 13.19 -1.30
N ALA A 119 -6.20 13.52 -1.38
CA ALA A 119 -7.16 12.96 -2.34
C ALA A 119 -6.88 13.34 -3.82
N LYS A 120 -5.93 14.25 -4.09
CA LYS A 120 -5.51 14.56 -5.48
C LYS A 120 -4.65 13.47 -6.13
N ALA A 121 -4.34 12.43 -5.39
CA ALA A 121 -3.59 11.27 -5.87
C ALA A 121 -2.23 11.62 -6.49
N GLN A 122 -1.56 12.62 -5.96
CA GLN A 122 -0.20 12.98 -6.37
C GLN A 122 0.80 11.88 -5.98
N VAL A 123 1.91 11.85 -6.69
CA VAL A 123 3.06 11.00 -6.37
C VAL A 123 4.23 11.89 -5.95
N TYR A 124 5.02 11.40 -5.02
CA TYR A 124 6.15 12.10 -4.45
C TYR A 124 7.41 11.26 -4.55
N LEU A 125 8.54 11.91 -4.81
CA LEU A 125 9.84 11.29 -4.62
C LEU A 125 10.11 11.11 -3.12
N GLY A 126 10.97 10.15 -2.75
CA GLY A 126 11.21 9.80 -1.36
C GLY A 126 11.54 11.00 -0.46
N THR A 127 12.38 11.94 -0.94
CA THR A 127 12.68 13.17 -0.18
C THR A 127 11.46 14.05 0.08
N GLU A 128 10.58 14.17 -0.91
CA GLU A 128 9.32 14.92 -0.78
C GLU A 128 8.31 14.13 0.05
N ALA A 129 8.34 12.79 -0.06
CA ALA A 129 7.45 11.90 0.68
C ALA A 129 7.66 12.05 2.20
N VAL A 130 8.91 12.06 2.65
CA VAL A 130 9.22 12.30 4.08
C VAL A 130 8.79 13.70 4.50
N GLN A 131 9.07 14.75 3.69
CA GLN A 131 8.65 16.12 4.01
C GLN A 131 7.13 16.28 4.12
N ASN A 132 6.38 15.51 3.33
CA ASN A 132 4.92 15.60 3.25
C ASN A 132 4.20 14.57 4.14
N GLY A 133 4.94 13.72 4.88
CA GLY A 133 4.40 12.72 5.79
C GLY A 133 3.92 11.43 5.13
N PHE A 134 4.30 11.19 3.85
CA PHE A 134 4.02 9.93 3.17
C PHE A 134 5.01 8.81 3.51
N ALA A 135 6.14 9.15 4.09
CA ALA A 135 7.12 8.23 4.63
C ALA A 135 7.76 8.85 5.87
N ASP A 136 8.43 8.03 6.66
CA ASP A 136 9.01 8.46 7.93
C ASP A 136 10.50 8.76 7.78
N GLU A 137 11.23 7.91 7.06
CA GLU A 137 12.69 8.02 6.96
C GLU A 137 13.22 7.80 5.55
N ILE A 138 14.31 8.51 5.25
CA ILE A 138 15.14 8.20 4.08
C ILE A 138 16.10 7.09 4.49
N GLY A 139 15.97 5.92 3.85
CA GLY A 139 16.83 4.80 4.16
C GLY A 139 16.69 3.64 3.18
N SER A 140 17.73 2.85 3.14
CA SER A 140 17.79 1.60 2.38
C SER A 140 17.09 0.47 3.13
N LEU A 141 16.94 -0.67 2.45
CA LEU A 141 16.43 -1.88 3.05
C LEU A 141 17.24 -2.33 4.28
N ASN A 142 18.57 -2.19 4.24
CA ASN A 142 19.41 -2.58 5.38
C ASN A 142 19.16 -1.68 6.60
N GLU A 143 18.89 -0.40 6.38
CA GLU A 143 18.52 0.52 7.46
C GLU A 143 17.14 0.20 8.03
N ALA A 144 16.18 -0.13 7.20
CA ALA A 144 14.85 -0.60 7.62
C ALA A 144 14.92 -1.91 8.44
N ILE A 145 15.75 -2.87 8.01
CA ILE A 145 15.99 -4.12 8.75
C ILE A 145 16.63 -3.82 10.11
N HIS A 146 17.61 -2.92 10.14
CA HIS A 146 18.27 -2.54 11.39
C HIS A 146 17.30 -1.82 12.34
N ALA A 147 16.43 -0.97 11.83
CA ALA A 147 15.40 -0.31 12.60
C ALA A 147 14.43 -1.33 13.24
N ALA A 148 13.94 -2.29 12.46
CA ALA A 148 13.09 -3.36 12.98
C ALA A 148 13.78 -4.17 14.09
N ALA A 149 15.06 -4.53 13.91
CA ALA A 149 15.83 -5.26 14.89
C ALA A 149 16.03 -4.41 16.18
N THR A 150 16.22 -3.12 16.03
CA THR A 150 16.41 -2.18 17.16
C THR A 150 15.09 -2.00 17.93
N ALA A 151 13.97 -1.85 17.23
CA ALA A 151 12.65 -1.72 17.86
C ALA A 151 12.28 -2.95 18.70
N GLU A 152 12.70 -4.13 18.27
CA GLU A 152 12.51 -5.39 18.99
C GLU A 152 13.66 -5.74 19.96
N GLU A 153 14.58 -4.81 20.23
CA GLU A 153 15.74 -4.95 21.12
C GLU A 153 16.63 -6.17 20.81
N LEU A 154 16.77 -6.53 19.53
CA LEU A 154 17.58 -7.68 19.11
C LEU A 154 19.06 -7.30 19.03
N GLY A 155 19.90 -7.93 19.86
CA GLY A 155 21.37 -7.75 19.81
C GLY A 155 22.02 -8.50 18.65
N GLU A 156 21.58 -9.74 18.43
CA GLU A 156 22.00 -10.57 17.27
C GLU A 156 20.75 -11.10 16.58
N TYR A 157 20.70 -11.01 15.25
CA TYR A 157 19.56 -11.46 14.47
C TYR A 157 19.99 -12.09 13.14
N THR A 158 19.11 -12.89 12.57
CA THR A 158 19.25 -13.46 11.22
C THR A 158 18.13 -12.95 10.36
N VAL A 159 18.44 -12.52 9.13
CA VAL A 159 17.45 -12.12 8.13
C VAL A 159 17.06 -13.33 7.29
N ASP A 160 15.79 -13.69 7.33
CA ASP A 160 15.20 -14.71 6.44
C ASP A 160 14.44 -14.01 5.32
N THR A 161 14.96 -14.12 4.10
CA THR A 161 14.35 -13.51 2.92
C THR A 161 13.36 -14.48 2.29
N ARG A 162 12.10 -14.06 2.16
CA ARG A 162 11.05 -14.83 1.51
C ARG A 162 10.57 -14.13 0.25
N GLU A 163 10.72 -14.80 -0.87
CA GLU A 163 10.17 -14.33 -2.13
C GLU A 163 8.70 -14.75 -2.24
N THR A 164 7.82 -13.77 -2.51
CA THR A 164 6.44 -14.07 -2.90
C THR A 164 6.44 -14.39 -4.39
N GLY A 165 6.31 -15.67 -4.74
CA GLY A 165 6.16 -16.09 -6.13
C GLY A 165 4.95 -15.43 -6.78
N GLY A 166 5.11 -14.94 -7.99
CA GLY A 166 4.08 -14.17 -8.72
C GLY A 166 2.74 -14.90 -8.76
N LEU A 167 1.66 -14.14 -8.59
CA LEU A 167 0.24 -14.47 -8.77
C LEU A 167 -0.40 -15.50 -7.84
N SER A 168 0.34 -16.25 -7.02
CA SER A 168 -0.24 -17.35 -6.22
C SER A 168 -0.08 -17.21 -4.71
N GLY A 169 0.57 -16.19 -4.19
CA GLY A 169 0.91 -16.12 -2.78
C GLY A 169 0.38 -14.90 -2.08
N LEU A 170 -0.58 -15.08 -1.19
CA LEU A 170 -0.73 -14.18 -0.04
C LEU A 170 0.57 -14.30 0.78
N PRO A 171 1.13 -13.19 1.28
CA PRO A 171 2.26 -13.27 2.19
C PRO A 171 1.86 -14.11 3.41
N PHE A 172 2.58 -15.19 3.67
CA PHE A 172 2.40 -15.96 4.90
C PHE A 172 3.34 -15.38 5.95
N LEU A 173 2.76 -14.91 7.03
CA LEU A 173 3.50 -14.65 8.24
C LEU A 173 3.77 -15.98 8.94
N VAL A 174 5.02 -16.36 9.07
CA VAL A 174 5.41 -17.49 9.89
C VAL A 174 6.12 -16.93 11.13
N ARG A 175 5.43 -17.00 12.25
CA ARG A 175 6.07 -16.75 13.55
C ARG A 175 6.92 -17.97 13.87
N THR A 176 8.22 -17.79 13.99
CA THR A 176 9.09 -18.70 14.68
C THR A 176 9.50 -18.03 16.00
N ASP A 177 9.50 -18.78 17.08
CA ASP A 177 9.58 -18.26 18.47
C ASP A 177 10.85 -17.43 18.81
N THR A 178 11.66 -17.03 17.85
CA THR A 178 12.93 -16.33 18.10
C THR A 178 13.46 -15.46 16.95
N GLN A 179 12.71 -15.11 15.90
CA GLN A 179 13.30 -14.40 14.77
C GLN A 179 12.33 -13.41 14.09
N VAL A 180 12.83 -12.21 13.80
CA VAL A 180 12.16 -11.23 12.94
C VAL A 180 12.19 -11.74 11.50
N VAL A 181 11.05 -11.77 10.83
CA VAL A 181 10.93 -12.18 9.43
C VAL A 181 10.66 -10.94 8.59
N ALA A 182 11.60 -10.57 7.74
CA ALA A 182 11.39 -9.55 6.73
C ALA A 182 10.73 -10.17 5.49
N ILE A 183 9.60 -9.61 5.07
CA ILE A 183 8.87 -10.08 3.89
C ILE A 183 9.08 -9.09 2.74
N TYR A 184 9.57 -9.58 1.62
CA TYR A 184 9.75 -8.80 0.41
C TYR A 184 8.69 -9.12 -0.64
N ALA A 185 8.12 -8.08 -1.24
CA ALA A 185 7.48 -8.21 -2.54
C ALA A 185 8.57 -8.07 -3.62
N ASN A 186 8.82 -9.11 -4.36
CA ASN A 186 9.98 -9.26 -5.23
C ASN A 186 9.94 -8.39 -6.48
N ASN A 187 11.06 -7.69 -6.73
CA ASN A 187 11.41 -7.25 -8.08
C ASN A 187 12.56 -8.17 -8.59
N PRO A 188 12.40 -8.96 -9.66
CA PRO A 188 13.39 -9.94 -10.12
C PRO A 188 14.66 -9.35 -10.76
N GLY A 189 15.08 -8.15 -10.36
CA GLY A 189 16.17 -7.41 -10.98
C GLY A 189 17.44 -7.19 -10.17
N TYR A 190 17.54 -7.65 -8.92
CA TYR A 190 18.74 -7.50 -8.10
C TYR A 190 19.16 -8.85 -7.51
N ALA A 191 19.78 -9.68 -8.37
CA ALA A 191 20.75 -10.67 -7.97
C ALA A 191 22.10 -10.10 -8.39
N ASP A 192 22.88 -9.54 -7.39
CA ASP A 192 24.35 -9.57 -7.28
C ASP A 192 24.78 -8.71 -6.07
#